data_4c66771f019a0de5cbf4781fc69759bb
#
_entry.id   4c66771f019a0de5cbf4781fc69759bb
#
_cell.length_a   1.000
_cell.length_b   1.000
_cell.length_c   1.000
_cell.angle_alpha   90.00
_cell.angle_beta   90.00
_cell.angle_gamma   90.00
#
_symmetry.space_group_name_H-M   'P 1'
#
loop_
_entity.id
_entity.type
_entity.pdbx_description
1 polymer ?
#
loop_
_entity_poly.entity_id
_entity_poly.type
_entity_poly.pdbx_seq_one_letter_code
_entity_poly.pdbx_strand_id
1 'polypeptide(L)'
;EMPLAVSLDGEWAFHYAENLTAPFSDWDTLTVPGFIQMQSLQKPGQPYGAPHYVNTQYPWDGHEKLHPGQIPQDYNPIGEYQRSFTLPESWASCYLRLNGADSAAAVWCNGVYIGYTEDTFTPAEFDMTAAVHPGENTLTVQVYRFSSGSWLEDQDFWRMSGLFRSVELFTKPEIHLEDVVVKQDFAPDFSSATVTFDCKVSGAGTISVVFDGEEQSAEVGEPAEYDSGVVFGKGEADPDVEEDVQDVSFTFTVEHPTLWSAEQPNLYETEIALLREGALVERTGLKVGLRRF
;
A
#
# COMPACT_ATOMS: atom_id res chain seq x y z
N GLU A 1 22.45 7.61 4.88
CA GLU A 1 21.29 6.72 4.79
C GLU A 1 20.64 6.90 3.44
N MET A 2 20.41 5.82 2.72
CA MET A 2 19.70 5.87 1.44
C MET A 2 18.21 5.75 1.72
N PRO A 3 17.36 6.56 1.06
CA PRO A 3 15.92 6.44 1.26
C PRO A 3 15.45 5.08 0.70
N LEU A 4 14.71 4.33 1.51
CA LEU A 4 14.05 3.10 1.07
C LEU A 4 12.72 3.39 0.35
N ALA A 5 12.23 4.63 0.40
CA ALA A 5 11.02 5.08 -0.27
C ALA A 5 11.20 6.47 -0.88
N VAL A 6 10.52 6.71 -1.99
CA VAL A 6 10.50 7.99 -2.73
C VAL A 6 9.05 8.30 -3.09
N SER A 7 8.58 9.50 -2.72
CA SER A 7 7.24 9.97 -3.11
C SER A 7 7.21 10.37 -4.60
N LEU A 8 6.15 9.98 -5.28
CA LEU A 8 5.79 10.47 -6.61
C LEU A 8 4.66 11.51 -6.57
N ASP A 9 4.34 12.06 -5.41
CA ASP A 9 3.36 13.13 -5.28
C ASP A 9 3.75 14.38 -6.07
N GLY A 10 2.76 15.15 -6.49
CA GLY A 10 2.95 16.37 -7.24
C GLY A 10 2.20 16.38 -8.59
N GLU A 11 2.73 17.06 -9.57
CA GLU A 11 2.08 17.18 -10.88
C GLU A 11 2.32 15.95 -11.75
N TRP A 12 1.24 15.42 -12.34
CA TRP A 12 1.25 14.30 -13.29
C TRP A 12 0.62 14.74 -14.60
N ALA A 13 1.16 14.29 -15.72
CA ALA A 13 0.46 14.36 -16.99
C ALA A 13 -0.82 13.51 -16.88
N PHE A 14 -1.91 14.04 -17.45
CA PHE A 14 -3.24 13.46 -17.29
C PHE A 14 -4.06 13.62 -18.58
N HIS A 15 -4.82 12.60 -18.93
CA HIS A 15 -5.89 12.72 -19.90
C HIS A 15 -7.10 11.83 -19.49
N TYR A 16 -8.24 12.07 -20.14
CA TYR A 16 -9.52 11.56 -19.67
C TYR A 16 -10.34 11.00 -20.81
N ALA A 17 -11.03 9.88 -20.54
CA ALA A 17 -12.01 9.30 -21.45
C ALA A 17 -13.33 9.04 -20.69
N GLU A 18 -14.47 9.14 -21.38
CA GLU A 18 -15.80 8.92 -20.75
C GLU A 18 -16.10 7.44 -20.50
N ASN A 19 -15.42 6.55 -21.23
CA ASN A 19 -15.53 5.10 -21.07
C ASN A 19 -14.36 4.40 -21.81
N LEU A 20 -14.31 3.06 -21.74
CA LEU A 20 -13.26 2.23 -22.34
C LEU A 20 -13.14 2.35 -23.88
N THR A 21 -14.17 2.82 -24.57
CA THR A 21 -14.21 2.92 -26.04
C THR A 21 -14.11 4.34 -26.56
N ALA A 22 -14.28 5.32 -25.68
CA ALA A 22 -14.15 6.73 -26.03
C ALA A 22 -12.69 7.13 -26.23
N PRO A 23 -12.39 8.07 -27.13
CA PRO A 23 -11.04 8.60 -27.25
C PRO A 23 -10.69 9.39 -25.98
N PHE A 24 -9.41 9.34 -25.60
CA PHE A 24 -8.89 10.20 -24.57
C PHE A 24 -8.85 11.67 -25.03
N SER A 25 -9.02 12.58 -24.07
CA SER A 25 -8.81 14.02 -24.26
C SER A 25 -7.36 14.35 -24.64
N ASP A 26 -7.09 15.58 -24.98
CA ASP A 26 -5.71 16.09 -24.99
C ASP A 26 -5.10 15.99 -23.59
N TRP A 27 -3.75 15.93 -23.54
CA TRP A 27 -3.01 15.92 -22.30
C TRP A 27 -3.18 17.21 -21.52
N ASP A 28 -3.37 17.07 -20.21
CA ASP A 28 -3.46 18.12 -19.21
C ASP A 28 -2.56 17.74 -18.01
N THR A 29 -2.70 18.45 -16.90
CA THR A 29 -1.97 18.19 -15.66
C THR A 29 -2.93 18.13 -14.49
N LEU A 30 -2.79 17.11 -13.63
CA LEU A 30 -3.44 17.01 -12.35
C LEU A 30 -2.43 16.80 -11.22
N THR A 31 -2.80 17.23 -10.03
CA THR A 31 -1.99 17.02 -8.82
C THR A 31 -2.37 15.70 -8.16
N VAL A 32 -1.36 14.92 -7.80
CA VAL A 32 -1.48 13.71 -6.97
C VAL A 32 -0.82 14.02 -5.61
N PRO A 33 -1.47 13.71 -4.47
CA PRO A 33 -2.80 13.14 -4.35
C PRO A 33 -3.95 14.12 -4.67
N GLY A 34 -5.05 13.57 -5.19
CA GLY A 34 -6.25 14.36 -5.44
C GLY A 34 -7.33 13.65 -6.26
N PHE A 35 -8.58 14.01 -6.01
CA PHE A 35 -9.70 13.52 -6.80
C PHE A 35 -9.81 14.27 -8.13
N ILE A 36 -10.06 13.55 -9.23
CA ILE A 36 -10.22 14.08 -10.60
C ILE A 36 -11.32 15.14 -10.60
N GLN A 37 -12.51 14.85 -10.05
CA GLN A 37 -13.68 15.72 -10.10
C GLN A 37 -13.47 17.00 -9.27
N MET A 38 -12.77 16.94 -8.15
CA MET A 38 -12.47 18.14 -7.35
C MET A 38 -11.54 19.09 -8.07
N GLN A 39 -10.57 18.57 -8.81
CA GLN A 39 -9.68 19.38 -9.64
C GLN A 39 -10.40 19.88 -10.92
N SER A 40 -11.31 19.07 -11.48
CA SER A 40 -12.18 19.45 -12.59
C SER A 40 -13.01 20.69 -12.27
N LEU A 41 -13.57 20.80 -11.06
CA LEU A 41 -14.35 21.97 -10.61
C LEU A 41 -13.55 23.27 -10.66
N GLN A 42 -12.22 23.20 -10.60
CA GLN A 42 -11.33 24.36 -10.66
C GLN A 42 -10.97 24.78 -12.11
N LYS A 43 -11.35 23.96 -13.09
CA LYS A 43 -11.06 24.19 -14.52
C LYS A 43 -12.30 24.70 -15.25
N PRO A 44 -12.13 25.60 -16.26
CA PRO A 44 -13.23 26.07 -17.10
C PRO A 44 -13.98 24.90 -17.76
N GLY A 45 -15.32 24.92 -17.66
CA GLY A 45 -16.17 23.89 -18.27
C GLY A 45 -16.18 22.54 -17.57
N GLN A 46 -15.47 22.38 -16.48
CA GLN A 46 -15.40 21.12 -15.68
C GLN A 46 -15.17 19.87 -16.55
N PRO A 47 -14.05 19.79 -17.25
CA PRO A 47 -13.84 18.84 -18.36
C PRO A 47 -13.87 17.37 -17.96
N TYR A 48 -13.71 17.06 -16.66
CA TYR A 48 -13.62 15.69 -16.14
C TYR A 48 -14.82 15.34 -15.24
N GLY A 49 -15.95 16.04 -15.43
CA GLY A 49 -17.16 15.86 -14.64
C GLY A 49 -17.07 16.49 -13.23
N ALA A 50 -18.10 16.23 -12.45
CA ALA A 50 -18.27 16.73 -11.08
C ALA A 50 -18.44 15.57 -10.09
N PRO A 51 -18.21 15.80 -8.78
CA PRO A 51 -18.61 14.86 -7.75
C PRO A 51 -20.09 14.53 -7.84
N HIS A 52 -20.43 13.26 -7.66
CA HIS A 52 -21.80 12.78 -7.70
C HIS A 52 -22.15 12.13 -6.37
N TYR A 53 -23.13 12.71 -5.66
CA TYR A 53 -23.62 12.14 -4.41
C TYR A 53 -24.79 11.20 -4.68
N VAL A 54 -24.72 10.00 -4.10
CA VAL A 54 -25.80 9.03 -4.07
C VAL A 54 -25.94 8.46 -2.65
N ASN A 55 -27.18 8.22 -2.25
CA ASN A 55 -27.49 7.62 -0.95
C ASN A 55 -27.92 6.17 -1.11
N THR A 56 -29.18 5.93 -1.50
CA THR A 56 -29.79 4.59 -1.59
C THR A 56 -29.76 3.99 -3.00
N GLN A 57 -29.46 4.81 -3.99
CA GLN A 57 -29.36 4.42 -5.40
C GLN A 57 -27.91 4.20 -5.80
N TYR A 58 -27.70 3.36 -6.82
CA TYR A 58 -26.38 3.27 -7.46
C TYR A 58 -26.19 4.42 -8.47
N PRO A 59 -24.94 4.83 -8.75
CA PRO A 59 -24.67 5.94 -9.66
C PRO A 59 -25.18 5.75 -11.08
N TRP A 60 -25.42 4.52 -11.49
CA TRP A 60 -25.94 4.13 -12.81
C TRP A 60 -27.45 3.90 -12.84
N ASP A 61 -28.14 4.00 -11.70
CA ASP A 61 -29.61 3.80 -11.67
C ASP A 61 -30.34 4.83 -12.52
N GLY A 62 -31.22 4.34 -13.38
CA GLY A 62 -31.93 5.16 -14.35
C GLY A 62 -31.19 5.43 -15.67
N HIS A 63 -29.93 5.04 -15.77
CA HIS A 63 -29.10 5.12 -16.98
C HIS A 63 -28.83 3.74 -17.59
N GLU A 64 -28.23 2.84 -16.83
CA GLU A 64 -27.95 1.47 -17.24
C GLU A 64 -28.62 0.48 -16.28
N LYS A 65 -29.12 -0.63 -16.80
CA LYS A 65 -29.71 -1.71 -16.00
C LYS A 65 -28.63 -2.77 -15.77
N LEU A 66 -27.99 -2.72 -14.60
CA LEU A 66 -26.90 -3.61 -14.23
C LEU A 66 -27.34 -4.60 -13.13
N HIS A 67 -26.65 -5.73 -13.06
CA HIS A 67 -26.73 -6.69 -11.98
C HIS A 67 -25.44 -6.64 -11.14
N PRO A 68 -25.48 -7.04 -9.84
CA PRO A 68 -24.30 -7.05 -8.99
C PRO A 68 -23.09 -7.71 -9.65
N GLY A 69 -21.93 -7.05 -9.59
CA GLY A 69 -20.69 -7.45 -10.24
C GLY A 69 -20.50 -6.96 -11.68
N GLN A 70 -21.53 -6.39 -12.32
CA GLN A 70 -21.38 -5.72 -13.61
C GLN A 70 -20.99 -4.25 -13.40
N ILE A 71 -20.24 -3.70 -14.35
CA ILE A 71 -19.82 -2.30 -14.35
C ILE A 71 -20.50 -1.53 -15.49
N PRO A 72 -20.76 -0.21 -15.32
CA PRO A 72 -21.30 0.62 -16.39
C PRO A 72 -20.42 0.58 -17.64
N GLN A 73 -21.06 0.57 -18.82
CA GLN A 73 -20.36 0.54 -20.11
C GLN A 73 -20.48 1.88 -20.85
N ASP A 74 -21.64 2.54 -20.73
CA ASP A 74 -21.90 3.78 -21.44
C ASP A 74 -21.16 4.96 -20.80
N TYR A 75 -21.17 4.99 -19.45
CA TYR A 75 -20.48 6.02 -18.69
C TYR A 75 -19.68 5.41 -17.53
N ASN A 76 -18.44 5.10 -17.79
CA ASN A 76 -17.45 4.71 -16.78
C ASN A 76 -16.12 5.42 -17.06
N PRO A 77 -16.00 6.67 -16.61
CA PRO A 77 -14.85 7.49 -16.91
C PRO A 77 -13.53 6.90 -16.45
N ILE A 78 -12.51 7.16 -17.26
CA ILE A 78 -11.13 6.74 -17.01
C ILE A 78 -10.23 7.96 -16.98
N GLY A 79 -9.49 8.12 -15.90
CA GLY A 79 -8.36 9.05 -15.85
C GLY A 79 -7.07 8.29 -16.03
N GLU A 80 -6.28 8.60 -17.05
CA GLU A 80 -4.94 8.06 -17.20
C GLU A 80 -3.92 9.10 -16.76
N TYR A 81 -3.10 8.69 -15.81
CA TYR A 81 -2.01 9.45 -15.23
C TYR A 81 -0.68 8.93 -15.74
N GLN A 82 0.24 9.85 -16.05
CA GLN A 82 1.60 9.47 -16.45
C GLN A 82 2.64 10.32 -15.73
N ARG A 83 3.70 9.68 -15.25
CA ARG A 83 4.82 10.33 -14.60
C ARG A 83 6.14 9.66 -14.92
N SER A 84 7.15 10.47 -15.26
CA SER A 84 8.53 10.00 -15.32
C SER A 84 9.17 10.00 -13.94
N PHE A 85 10.03 9.01 -13.70
CA PHE A 85 10.84 8.89 -12.50
C PHE A 85 12.21 8.28 -12.80
N THR A 86 13.17 8.54 -11.92
CA THR A 86 14.50 7.92 -12.01
C THR A 86 14.74 7.07 -10.75
N LEU A 87 15.17 5.84 -10.95
CA LEU A 87 15.50 4.96 -9.83
C LEU A 87 16.80 5.41 -9.17
N PRO A 88 16.89 5.37 -7.83
CA PRO A 88 18.18 5.41 -7.13
C PRO A 88 19.06 4.23 -7.59
N GLU A 89 20.31 4.51 -7.92
CA GLU A 89 21.28 3.49 -8.41
C GLU A 89 21.49 2.33 -7.41
N SER A 90 21.20 2.57 -6.15
CA SER A 90 21.35 1.61 -5.06
C SER A 90 20.21 0.61 -4.90
N TRP A 91 19.10 0.81 -5.63
CA TRP A 91 17.94 -0.05 -5.50
C TRP A 91 18.09 -1.32 -6.34
N ALA A 92 18.05 -2.48 -5.69
CA ALA A 92 18.05 -3.78 -6.36
C ALA A 92 16.65 -4.22 -6.79
N SER A 93 15.63 -3.69 -6.13
CA SER A 93 14.21 -3.94 -6.42
C SER A 93 13.43 -2.63 -6.47
N CYS A 94 12.27 -2.63 -7.11
CA CYS A 94 11.39 -1.46 -7.19
C CYS A 94 9.95 -1.88 -7.07
N TYR A 95 9.30 -1.41 -6.03
CA TYR A 95 7.87 -1.60 -5.77
C TYR A 95 7.14 -0.27 -5.87
N LEU A 96 5.92 -0.31 -6.40
CA LEU A 96 4.97 0.81 -6.37
C LEU A 96 3.97 0.57 -5.25
N ARG A 97 3.68 1.60 -4.46
CA ARG A 97 2.56 1.63 -3.52
C ARG A 97 1.59 2.74 -3.92
N LEU A 98 0.35 2.34 -4.21
CA LEU A 98 -0.79 3.24 -4.31
C LEU A 98 -1.50 3.24 -2.96
N ASN A 99 -1.38 4.32 -2.19
CA ASN A 99 -2.00 4.40 -0.85
C ASN A 99 -3.52 4.56 -0.90
N GLY A 100 -4.08 4.83 -2.08
CA GLY A 100 -5.52 4.86 -2.36
C GLY A 100 -5.81 5.31 -3.77
N ALA A 101 -6.60 4.52 -4.49
CA ALA A 101 -7.08 4.79 -5.84
C ALA A 101 -8.58 4.48 -5.93
N ASP A 102 -9.39 5.48 -6.22
CA ASP A 102 -10.85 5.36 -6.24
C ASP A 102 -11.37 5.31 -7.70
N SER A 103 -12.08 4.26 -8.11
CA SER A 103 -12.46 3.02 -7.39
C SER A 103 -11.58 1.83 -7.77
N ALA A 104 -10.91 1.84 -8.93
CA ALA A 104 -10.01 0.81 -9.39
C ALA A 104 -8.85 1.40 -10.16
N ALA A 105 -7.70 0.74 -10.16
CA ALA A 105 -6.53 1.17 -10.88
C ALA A 105 -5.83 0.02 -11.60
N ALA A 106 -5.40 0.27 -12.83
CA ALA A 106 -4.49 -0.58 -13.58
C ALA A 106 -3.15 0.14 -13.80
N VAL A 107 -2.05 -0.59 -13.69
CA VAL A 107 -0.69 -0.05 -13.63
C VAL A 107 0.16 -0.60 -14.77
N TRP A 108 0.92 0.29 -15.40
CA TRP A 108 1.98 -0.06 -16.38
C TRP A 108 3.28 0.68 -16.02
N CYS A 109 4.39 0.01 -16.21
CA CYS A 109 5.72 0.60 -16.14
C CYS A 109 6.43 0.39 -17.47
N ASN A 110 6.93 1.45 -18.09
CA ASN A 110 7.58 1.42 -19.42
C ASN A 110 6.75 0.68 -20.49
N GLY A 111 5.42 0.79 -20.41
CA GLY A 111 4.47 0.11 -21.30
C GLY A 111 4.23 -1.37 -20.97
N VAL A 112 4.89 -1.95 -19.97
CA VAL A 112 4.65 -3.30 -19.48
C VAL A 112 3.54 -3.26 -18.45
N TYR A 113 2.49 -4.09 -18.62
CA TYR A 113 1.41 -4.24 -17.63
C TYR A 113 1.95 -4.87 -16.35
N ILE A 114 1.64 -4.24 -15.23
CA ILE A 114 2.14 -4.66 -13.91
C ILE A 114 1.03 -5.33 -13.10
N GLY A 115 -0.15 -4.70 -13.01
CA GLY A 115 -1.21 -5.23 -12.19
C GLY A 115 -2.44 -4.33 -12.12
N TYR A 116 -3.42 -4.77 -11.30
CA TYR A 116 -4.73 -4.16 -11.14
C TYR A 116 -5.19 -4.26 -9.68
N THR A 117 -5.93 -3.26 -9.20
CA THR A 117 -6.57 -3.26 -7.88
C THR A 117 -7.96 -2.65 -7.96
N GLU A 118 -8.91 -3.14 -7.15
CA GLU A 118 -10.26 -2.59 -6.95
C GLU A 118 -10.51 -2.11 -5.52
N ASP A 119 -9.56 -2.25 -4.61
CA ASP A 119 -9.71 -1.78 -3.23
C ASP A 119 -9.35 -0.30 -3.13
N THR A 120 -10.38 0.54 -2.91
CA THR A 120 -10.23 1.99 -2.87
C THR A 120 -9.40 2.47 -1.69
N PHE A 121 -9.57 1.88 -0.50
CA PHE A 121 -9.09 2.45 0.76
C PHE A 121 -7.87 1.74 1.36
N THR A 122 -7.57 0.54 0.92
CA THR A 122 -6.38 -0.22 1.32
C THR A 122 -5.23 0.06 0.36
N PRO A 123 -4.01 0.27 0.84
CA PRO A 123 -2.84 0.39 -0.03
C PRO A 123 -2.65 -0.84 -0.91
N ALA A 124 -2.39 -0.62 -2.20
CA ALA A 124 -2.03 -1.66 -3.15
C ALA A 124 -0.55 -1.57 -3.50
N GLU A 125 0.16 -2.70 -3.45
CA GLU A 125 1.57 -2.80 -3.77
C GLU A 125 1.79 -3.65 -5.03
N PHE A 126 2.74 -3.23 -5.86
CA PHE A 126 3.04 -3.87 -7.13
C PHE A 126 4.56 -4.01 -7.30
N ASP A 127 5.04 -5.19 -7.58
CA ASP A 127 6.43 -5.41 -7.96
C ASP A 127 6.66 -4.94 -9.41
N MET A 128 7.52 -3.95 -9.57
CA MET A 128 7.93 -3.41 -10.87
C MET A 128 9.37 -3.76 -11.22
N THR A 129 10.07 -4.55 -10.40
CA THR A 129 11.51 -4.82 -10.52
C THR A 129 11.91 -5.28 -11.92
N ALA A 130 11.13 -6.16 -12.54
CA ALA A 130 11.40 -6.67 -13.88
C ALA A 130 11.07 -5.67 -15.01
N ALA A 131 10.31 -4.60 -14.73
CA ALA A 131 9.86 -3.64 -15.72
C ALA A 131 10.64 -2.32 -15.72
N VAL A 132 11.44 -2.07 -14.67
CA VAL A 132 12.27 -0.87 -14.55
C VAL A 132 13.67 -1.08 -15.14
N HIS A 133 14.33 0.02 -15.46
CA HIS A 133 15.72 0.01 -15.92
C HIS A 133 16.48 1.24 -15.38
N PRO A 134 17.83 1.23 -15.39
CA PRO A 134 18.62 2.40 -15.02
C PRO A 134 18.22 3.62 -15.85
N GLY A 135 18.19 4.79 -15.21
CA GLY A 135 17.80 6.05 -15.84
C GLY A 135 16.32 6.35 -15.73
N GLU A 136 15.78 7.06 -16.70
CA GLU A 136 14.39 7.51 -16.71
C GLU A 136 13.43 6.36 -17.04
N ASN A 137 12.39 6.21 -16.21
CA ASN A 137 11.30 5.26 -16.38
C ASN A 137 9.97 6.02 -16.44
N THR A 138 8.95 5.42 -17.05
CA THR A 138 7.61 6.00 -17.13
C THR A 138 6.60 5.09 -16.44
N LEU A 139 5.92 5.65 -15.44
CA LEU A 139 4.77 5.03 -14.78
C LEU A 139 3.49 5.55 -15.42
N THR A 140 2.59 4.63 -15.77
CA THR A 140 1.23 4.94 -16.25
C THR A 140 0.22 4.24 -15.34
N VAL A 141 -0.76 5.00 -14.84
CA VAL A 141 -1.84 4.49 -14.00
C VAL A 141 -3.18 4.92 -14.59
N GLN A 142 -4.01 3.96 -14.99
CA GLN A 142 -5.39 4.21 -15.35
C GLN A 142 -6.29 4.00 -14.14
N VAL A 143 -7.08 5.02 -13.80
CA VAL A 143 -8.05 4.95 -12.70
C VAL A 143 -9.45 4.97 -13.29
N TYR A 144 -10.24 3.97 -12.91
CA TYR A 144 -11.62 3.79 -13.35
C TYR A 144 -12.58 4.31 -12.30
N ARG A 145 -13.60 5.07 -12.73
CA ARG A 145 -14.56 5.67 -11.79
C ARG A 145 -15.45 4.64 -11.11
N PHE A 146 -15.79 3.57 -11.83
CA PHE A 146 -16.61 2.49 -11.30
C PHE A 146 -15.97 1.14 -11.56
N SER A 147 -16.04 0.26 -10.56
CA SER A 147 -15.54 -1.09 -10.59
C SER A 147 -16.60 -2.05 -10.03
N SER A 148 -16.30 -3.33 -9.97
CA SER A 148 -17.18 -4.29 -9.28
C SER A 148 -17.28 -3.98 -7.77
N GLY A 149 -16.23 -3.41 -7.16
CA GLY A 149 -16.23 -2.92 -5.79
C GLY A 149 -17.25 -1.80 -5.52
N SER A 150 -17.61 -1.01 -6.56
CA SER A 150 -18.60 0.07 -6.43
C SER A 150 -20.01 -0.41 -6.05
N TRP A 151 -20.28 -1.72 -6.08
CA TRP A 151 -21.50 -2.31 -5.55
C TRP A 151 -21.52 -2.41 -4.02
N LEU A 152 -20.38 -2.42 -3.38
CA LEU A 152 -20.18 -2.65 -1.95
C LEU A 152 -19.65 -1.41 -1.23
N GLU A 153 -18.84 -0.61 -1.91
CA GLU A 153 -18.22 0.59 -1.38
C GLU A 153 -19.11 1.83 -1.53
N ASP A 154 -18.83 2.84 -0.74
CA ASP A 154 -19.37 4.21 -0.86
C ASP A 154 -20.91 4.31 -0.78
N GLN A 155 -21.55 3.47 0.01
CA GLN A 155 -22.97 3.65 0.32
C GLN A 155 -23.16 4.97 1.08
N ASP A 156 -24.13 5.79 0.62
CA ASP A 156 -24.39 7.13 1.16
C ASP A 156 -23.15 8.04 1.11
N PHE A 157 -22.54 8.13 -0.08
CA PHE A 157 -21.23 8.75 -0.26
C PHE A 157 -21.11 9.58 -1.54
N TRP A 158 -20.08 10.40 -1.63
CA TRP A 158 -19.68 11.09 -2.85
C TRP A 158 -18.92 10.14 -3.77
N ARG A 159 -19.41 9.94 -4.99
CA ARG A 159 -18.71 9.18 -6.02
C ARG A 159 -17.72 10.09 -6.76
N MET A 160 -16.47 9.88 -6.49
CA MET A 160 -15.35 10.54 -7.13
C MET A 160 -14.41 9.49 -7.70
N SER A 161 -13.29 9.88 -8.26
CA SER A 161 -12.23 8.98 -8.71
C SER A 161 -10.89 9.69 -8.74
N GLY A 162 -9.81 8.91 -8.72
CA GLY A 162 -8.45 9.43 -8.84
C GLY A 162 -7.48 8.80 -7.85
N LEU A 163 -6.22 9.19 -7.98
CA LEU A 163 -5.16 8.88 -7.02
C LEU A 163 -5.27 9.87 -5.85
N PHE A 164 -6.14 9.57 -4.88
CA PHE A 164 -6.50 10.51 -3.83
C PHE A 164 -5.61 10.46 -2.59
N ARG A 165 -4.71 9.49 -2.52
CA ARG A 165 -3.63 9.39 -1.54
C ARG A 165 -2.29 9.32 -2.24
N SER A 166 -1.21 9.44 -1.46
CA SER A 166 0.17 9.42 -1.96
C SER A 166 0.50 8.21 -2.81
N VAL A 167 1.33 8.42 -3.81
CA VAL A 167 1.93 7.40 -4.64
C VAL A 167 3.42 7.34 -4.33
N GLU A 168 3.93 6.15 -4.01
CA GLU A 168 5.29 5.96 -3.55
C GLU A 168 5.97 4.83 -4.32
N LEU A 169 7.26 5.03 -4.60
CA LEU A 169 8.16 3.95 -4.94
C LEU A 169 8.93 3.52 -3.69
N PHE A 170 9.17 2.24 -3.52
CA PHE A 170 10.03 1.75 -2.45
C PHE A 170 10.86 0.55 -2.91
N THR A 171 11.90 0.25 -2.16
CA THR A 171 12.73 -0.94 -2.35
C THR A 171 12.71 -1.76 -1.08
N LYS A 172 12.84 -3.07 -1.23
CA LYS A 172 13.07 -4.00 -0.13
C LYS A 172 14.55 -4.37 -0.12
N PRO A 173 15.27 -4.13 0.97
CA PRO A 173 16.62 -4.65 1.14
C PRO A 173 16.64 -6.19 1.16
N GLU A 174 17.82 -6.79 1.05
CA GLU A 174 18.01 -8.24 1.04
C GLU A 174 17.56 -8.90 2.37
N ILE A 175 17.70 -8.18 3.50
CA ILE A 175 16.98 -8.49 4.73
C ILE A 175 16.02 -7.35 5.04
N HIS A 176 14.74 -7.65 5.25
CA HIS A 176 13.71 -6.63 5.51
C HIS A 176 12.57 -7.16 6.38
N LEU A 177 11.86 -6.23 7.01
CA LEU A 177 10.68 -6.51 7.80
C LEU A 177 9.46 -6.59 6.87
N GLU A 178 8.83 -7.77 6.79
CA GLU A 178 7.59 -7.94 6.03
C GLU A 178 6.37 -7.51 6.83
N ASP A 179 6.32 -7.87 8.12
CA ASP A 179 5.19 -7.51 8.98
C ASP A 179 5.61 -7.46 10.45
N VAL A 180 4.85 -6.72 11.24
CA VAL A 180 4.95 -6.71 12.70
C VAL A 180 3.58 -6.61 13.35
N VAL A 181 3.25 -7.60 14.16
CA VAL A 181 2.01 -7.64 14.95
C VAL A 181 2.33 -7.39 16.41
N VAL A 182 1.73 -6.35 16.99
CA VAL A 182 1.90 -6.02 18.41
C VAL A 182 0.72 -6.57 19.22
N LYS A 183 1.02 -7.49 20.12
CA LYS A 183 0.04 -8.08 21.05
C LYS A 183 0.27 -7.55 22.44
N GLN A 184 -0.82 -7.38 23.21
CA GLN A 184 -0.78 -6.85 24.57
C GLN A 184 -1.62 -7.71 25.49
N ASP A 185 -1.07 -8.04 26.66
CA ASP A 185 -1.80 -8.66 27.76
C ASP A 185 -1.53 -7.90 29.06
N PHE A 186 -2.52 -7.88 29.96
CA PHE A 186 -2.47 -7.08 31.18
C PHE A 186 -2.81 -7.93 32.40
N ALA A 187 -2.09 -7.69 33.49
CA ALA A 187 -2.53 -8.15 34.77
C ALA A 187 -3.96 -7.65 35.07
N PRO A 188 -4.80 -8.42 35.80
CA PRO A 188 -6.20 -8.03 36.08
C PRO A 188 -6.37 -6.66 36.74
N ASP A 189 -5.37 -6.20 37.47
CA ASP A 189 -5.33 -4.92 38.17
C ASP A 189 -4.50 -3.86 37.43
N PHE A 190 -4.04 -4.15 36.22
CA PHE A 190 -3.16 -3.29 35.42
C PHE A 190 -1.82 -2.95 36.07
N SER A 191 -1.37 -3.73 37.06
CA SER A 191 -0.05 -3.54 37.70
C SER A 191 1.12 -3.81 36.74
N SER A 192 0.91 -4.64 35.74
CA SER A 192 1.87 -4.90 34.67
C SER A 192 1.19 -5.15 33.32
N ALA A 193 1.93 -4.96 32.25
CA ALA A 193 1.55 -5.33 30.88
C ALA A 193 2.67 -6.14 30.23
N THR A 194 2.29 -7.16 29.49
CA THR A 194 3.18 -7.91 28.59
C THR A 194 2.93 -7.45 27.17
N VAL A 195 3.99 -7.05 26.46
CA VAL A 195 3.92 -6.60 25.07
C VAL A 195 4.75 -7.54 24.22
N THR A 196 4.14 -8.16 23.24
CA THR A 196 4.82 -9.07 22.30
C THR A 196 4.83 -8.49 20.92
N PHE A 197 6.00 -8.44 20.29
CA PHE A 197 6.21 -8.08 18.89
C PHE A 197 6.45 -9.36 18.11
N ASP A 198 5.47 -9.79 17.32
CA ASP A 198 5.64 -10.89 16.37
C ASP A 198 6.06 -10.28 15.05
N CYS A 199 7.30 -10.49 14.66
CA CYS A 199 7.92 -9.94 13.47
C CYS A 199 8.06 -11.02 12.40
N LYS A 200 7.66 -10.69 11.18
CA LYS A 200 7.98 -11.48 9.98
C LYS A 200 9.16 -10.84 9.27
N VAL A 201 10.22 -11.61 9.09
CA VAL A 201 11.48 -11.13 8.49
C VAL A 201 11.85 -11.99 7.29
N SER A 202 12.11 -11.34 6.16
CA SER A 202 12.70 -11.99 4.98
C SER A 202 14.21 -11.79 4.94
N GLY A 203 14.94 -12.83 4.52
CA GLY A 203 16.41 -12.83 4.45
C GLY A 203 17.12 -13.18 5.76
N ALA A 204 18.46 -13.17 5.76
CA ALA A 204 19.30 -13.57 6.88
C ALA A 204 20.06 -12.40 7.50
N GLY A 205 20.14 -12.38 8.83
CA GLY A 205 20.83 -11.33 9.59
C GLY A 205 20.42 -11.29 11.05
N THR A 206 20.49 -10.13 11.67
CA THR A 206 20.09 -9.91 13.05
C THR A 206 18.91 -8.94 13.09
N ILE A 207 17.84 -9.29 13.81
CA ILE A 207 16.77 -8.36 14.17
C ILE A 207 16.93 -7.91 15.61
N SER A 208 16.77 -6.61 15.88
CA SER A 208 16.67 -6.09 17.25
C SER A 208 15.39 -5.26 17.42
N VAL A 209 14.80 -5.34 18.61
CA VAL A 209 13.64 -4.55 19.03
C VAL A 209 13.99 -3.82 20.31
N VAL A 210 13.87 -2.49 20.29
CA VAL A 210 13.99 -1.63 21.47
C VAL A 210 12.60 -1.15 21.87
N PHE A 211 12.17 -1.49 23.08
CA PHE A 211 10.86 -1.09 23.62
C PHE A 211 11.02 -0.67 25.08
N ASP A 212 10.48 0.49 25.46
CA ASP A 212 10.58 1.08 26.81
C ASP A 212 12.02 1.11 27.39
N GLY A 213 13.02 1.31 26.50
CA GLY A 213 14.44 1.35 26.85
C GLY A 213 15.12 0.01 27.05
N GLU A 214 14.42 -1.11 26.93
CA GLU A 214 14.98 -2.45 26.88
C GLU A 214 15.20 -2.89 25.43
N GLU A 215 16.34 -3.53 25.15
CA GLU A 215 16.68 -4.07 23.83
C GLU A 215 16.73 -5.61 23.89
N GLN A 216 16.08 -6.25 22.93
CA GLN A 216 16.19 -7.69 22.67
C GLN A 216 16.59 -7.90 21.23
N SER A 217 17.37 -8.93 20.94
CA SER A 217 17.81 -9.26 19.59
C SER A 217 17.82 -10.77 19.33
N ALA A 218 17.68 -11.14 18.05
CA ALA A 218 17.72 -12.53 17.59
C ALA A 218 18.38 -12.62 16.22
N GLU A 219 19.06 -13.75 15.99
CA GLU A 219 19.56 -14.09 14.65
C GLU A 219 18.44 -14.68 13.82
N VAL A 220 18.35 -14.22 12.58
CA VAL A 220 17.49 -14.74 11.52
C VAL A 220 18.40 -15.50 10.55
N GLY A 221 18.18 -16.80 10.39
CA GLY A 221 18.99 -17.63 9.51
C GLY A 221 18.56 -17.56 8.04
N GLU A 222 19.32 -18.20 7.16
CA GLU A 222 18.83 -18.46 5.81
C GLU A 222 17.61 -19.37 5.90
N PRO A 223 16.58 -19.16 5.06
CA PRO A 223 15.44 -20.08 5.00
C PRO A 223 15.93 -21.51 4.77
N ALA A 224 15.31 -22.47 5.43
CA ALA A 224 15.64 -23.87 5.20
C ALA A 224 15.32 -24.21 3.75
N GLU A 225 16.32 -24.73 2.99
CA GLU A 225 16.05 -25.30 1.68
C GLU A 225 14.95 -26.37 1.85
N TYR A 226 13.78 -26.08 1.32
CA TYR A 226 12.69 -27.06 1.28
C TYR A 226 13.03 -28.11 0.22
N ASP A 227 13.61 -29.24 0.66
CA ASP A 227 13.76 -30.42 -0.18
C ASP A 227 12.36 -31.01 -0.47
N SER A 228 11.70 -30.45 -1.47
CA SER A 228 10.46 -31.01 -2.00
C SER A 228 10.78 -32.30 -2.77
N GLY A 229 11.05 -33.39 -2.04
CA GLY A 229 11.21 -34.74 -2.60
C GLY A 229 9.98 -35.25 -3.37
N VAL A 230 9.04 -34.39 -3.73
CA VAL A 230 7.86 -34.68 -4.55
C VAL A 230 7.81 -33.68 -5.71
N VAL A 231 8.33 -34.08 -6.85
CA VAL A 231 8.14 -33.37 -8.13
C VAL A 231 6.69 -33.58 -8.57
N PHE A 232 5.78 -32.73 -8.10
CA PHE A 232 4.53 -32.49 -8.82
C PHE A 232 4.87 -31.61 -10.02
N GLY A 233 4.36 -31.99 -11.20
CA GLY A 233 4.64 -31.31 -12.46
C GLY A 233 4.48 -29.80 -12.32
N LYS A 234 5.20 -29.04 -13.17
CA LYS A 234 5.19 -27.57 -13.24
C LYS A 234 3.76 -27.02 -13.18
N GLY A 235 3.23 -26.88 -11.97
CA GLY A 235 2.12 -26.02 -11.62
C GLY A 235 2.70 -24.63 -11.35
N GLU A 236 1.96 -23.60 -11.71
CA GLU A 236 2.25 -22.24 -11.32
C GLU A 236 2.51 -22.20 -9.80
N ALA A 237 3.57 -21.50 -9.39
CA ALA A 237 3.86 -21.29 -7.96
C ALA A 237 2.60 -20.74 -7.28
N ASP A 238 2.24 -21.30 -6.14
CA ASP A 238 1.14 -20.79 -5.34
C ASP A 238 1.53 -19.35 -4.91
N PRO A 239 0.80 -18.32 -5.34
CA PRO A 239 1.13 -16.95 -5.01
C PRO A 239 1.07 -16.64 -3.50
N ASP A 240 0.53 -17.56 -2.68
CA ASP A 240 0.42 -17.42 -1.23
C ASP A 240 1.57 -18.13 -0.45
N VAL A 241 2.56 -18.72 -1.13
CA VAL A 241 3.75 -19.30 -0.48
C VAL A 241 4.82 -18.22 -0.35
N GLU A 242 4.89 -17.57 0.79
CA GLU A 242 6.01 -16.72 1.22
C GLU A 242 7.23 -17.63 1.53
N GLU A 243 8.01 -18.01 0.50
CA GLU A 243 9.05 -19.05 0.62
C GLU A 243 10.24 -18.69 1.53
N ASP A 244 10.41 -17.43 1.92
CA ASP A 244 11.63 -16.95 2.59
C ASP A 244 11.38 -16.15 3.88
N VAL A 245 10.17 -16.20 4.47
CA VAL A 245 9.80 -15.41 5.64
C VAL A 245 9.92 -16.22 6.93
N GLN A 246 10.57 -15.64 7.95
CA GLN A 246 10.75 -16.24 9.27
C GLN A 246 10.00 -15.45 10.34
N ASP A 247 9.34 -16.16 11.27
CA ASP A 247 8.67 -15.57 12.41
C ASP A 247 9.63 -15.44 13.60
N VAL A 248 9.76 -14.23 14.15
CA VAL A 248 10.58 -13.94 15.33
C VAL A 248 9.73 -13.15 16.33
N SER A 249 9.67 -13.60 17.59
CA SER A 249 8.88 -12.94 18.62
C SER A 249 9.74 -12.39 19.75
N PHE A 250 9.44 -11.17 20.17
CA PHE A 250 10.07 -10.48 21.31
C PHE A 250 9.01 -10.12 22.33
N THR A 251 9.26 -10.42 23.59
CA THR A 251 8.29 -10.17 24.67
C THR A 251 8.92 -9.30 25.76
N PHE A 252 8.26 -8.20 26.07
CA PHE A 252 8.66 -7.23 27.08
C PHE A 252 7.60 -7.15 28.19
N THR A 253 8.06 -6.91 29.42
CA THR A 253 7.16 -6.66 30.55
C THR A 253 7.32 -5.23 31.03
N VAL A 254 6.21 -4.50 31.07
CA VAL A 254 6.16 -3.13 31.59
C VAL A 254 5.48 -3.14 32.95
N GLU A 255 6.23 -2.83 33.98
CA GLU A 255 5.70 -2.67 35.34
C GLU A 255 5.03 -1.28 35.50
N HIS A 256 3.84 -1.26 36.08
CA HIS A 256 3.06 -0.04 36.28
C HIS A 256 2.88 0.79 34.99
N PRO A 257 2.34 0.18 33.91
CA PRO A 257 2.28 0.83 32.60
C PRO A 257 1.47 2.12 32.62
N THR A 258 1.97 3.13 31.92
CA THR A 258 1.21 4.33 31.61
C THR A 258 0.24 4.03 30.48
N LEU A 259 -1.04 3.92 30.82
CA LEU A 259 -2.06 3.48 29.87
C LEU A 259 -2.40 4.58 28.87
N TRP A 260 -2.82 4.15 27.68
CA TRP A 260 -3.36 5.04 26.65
C TRP A 260 -4.87 5.23 26.86
N SER A 261 -5.33 6.47 26.77
CA SER A 261 -6.74 6.81 26.57
C SER A 261 -6.87 8.00 25.60
N ALA A 262 -8.09 8.32 25.15
CA ALA A 262 -8.33 9.47 24.29
C ALA A 262 -7.98 10.80 24.97
N GLU A 263 -8.15 10.88 26.30
CA GLU A 263 -7.83 12.05 27.12
C GLU A 263 -6.34 12.13 27.46
N GLN A 264 -5.67 10.98 27.52
CA GLN A 264 -4.24 10.84 27.82
C GLN A 264 -3.61 9.85 26.84
N PRO A 265 -3.27 10.27 25.62
CA PRO A 265 -2.80 9.39 24.55
C PRO A 265 -1.30 9.07 24.72
N ASN A 266 -0.97 8.39 25.85
CA ASN A 266 0.39 7.99 26.16
C ASN A 266 0.85 6.90 25.18
N LEU A 267 2.04 7.09 24.60
CA LEU A 267 2.62 6.18 23.63
C LEU A 267 4.06 5.80 24.02
N TYR A 268 4.38 4.53 23.88
CA TYR A 268 5.72 4.00 24.03
C TYR A 268 6.40 4.00 22.66
N GLU A 269 7.59 4.56 22.59
CA GLU A 269 8.42 4.52 21.36
C GLU A 269 9.05 3.14 21.23
N THR A 270 9.00 2.60 20.03
CA THR A 270 9.62 1.31 19.67
C THR A 270 10.49 1.53 18.44
N GLU A 271 11.67 0.93 18.45
CA GLU A 271 12.54 0.85 17.27
C GLU A 271 12.78 -0.62 16.94
N ILE A 272 12.58 -0.98 15.67
CA ILE A 272 12.95 -2.28 15.12
C ILE A 272 14.07 -2.03 14.12
N ALA A 273 15.19 -2.73 14.27
CA ALA A 273 16.34 -2.60 13.38
C ALA A 273 16.76 -3.97 12.84
N LEU A 274 17.07 -3.99 11.55
CA LEU A 274 17.63 -5.16 10.86
C LEU A 274 19.08 -4.88 10.48
N LEU A 275 19.95 -5.80 10.82
CA LEU A 275 21.38 -5.69 10.56
C LEU A 275 21.85 -6.90 9.73
N ARG A 276 22.76 -6.66 8.79
CA ARG A 276 23.48 -7.69 8.08
C ARG A 276 24.98 -7.49 8.32
N GLU A 277 25.65 -8.53 8.78
CA GLU A 277 27.07 -8.49 9.14
C GLU A 277 27.44 -7.32 10.08
N GLY A 278 26.52 -6.97 10.99
CA GLY A 278 26.64 -5.84 11.93
C GLY A 278 26.39 -4.46 11.34
N ALA A 279 26.10 -4.34 10.04
CA ALA A 279 25.72 -3.09 9.41
C ALA A 279 24.18 -2.93 9.41
N LEU A 280 23.69 -1.72 9.78
CA LEU A 280 22.27 -1.39 9.73
C LEU A 280 21.77 -1.38 8.27
N VAL A 281 20.75 -2.19 8.00
CA VAL A 281 20.13 -2.31 6.68
C VAL A 281 18.77 -1.61 6.66
N GLU A 282 17.95 -1.87 7.67
CA GLU A 282 16.62 -1.27 7.80
C GLU A 282 16.37 -0.82 9.23
N ARG A 283 15.59 0.25 9.39
CA ARG A 283 15.11 0.74 10.69
C ARG A 283 13.70 1.26 10.56
N THR A 284 12.82 0.77 11.43
CA THR A 284 11.43 1.20 11.52
C THR A 284 11.09 1.61 12.94
N GLY A 285 10.27 2.66 13.08
CA GLY A 285 9.77 3.15 14.35
C GLY A 285 8.27 2.95 14.50
N LEU A 286 7.83 2.44 15.65
CA LEU A 286 6.43 2.29 16.00
C LEU A 286 6.10 3.05 17.29
N LYS A 287 4.84 3.48 17.41
CA LYS A 287 4.30 4.06 18.66
C LYS A 287 3.21 3.15 19.19
N VAL A 288 3.42 2.59 20.38
CA VAL A 288 2.53 1.60 20.99
C VAL A 288 1.77 2.23 22.15
N GLY A 289 0.44 2.26 22.06
CA GLY A 289 -0.42 2.68 23.17
C GLY A 289 -0.90 1.46 23.96
N LEU A 290 -0.57 1.37 25.25
CA LEU A 290 -0.99 0.26 26.10
C LEU A 290 -2.42 0.46 26.57
N ARG A 291 -3.35 -0.37 26.08
CA ARG A 291 -4.77 -0.28 26.38
C ARG A 291 -5.47 -1.64 26.27
N ARG A 292 -6.55 -1.78 27.01
CA ARG A 292 -7.45 -2.94 26.92
C ARG A 292 -8.89 -2.46 26.66
N PHE A 293 -9.56 -3.13 25.74
CA PHE A 293 -10.99 -2.95 25.48
C PHE A 293 -11.82 -4.04 26.15
#